data_21d5bfcbbd6ccaeada14a83f5b800319
#
_entry.id   21d5bfcbbd6ccaeada14a83f5b800319
#
_cell.length_a   1.000
_cell.length_b   1.000
_cell.length_c   1.000
_cell.angle_alpha   90.00
_cell.angle_beta   90.00
_cell.angle_gamma   90.00
#
_symmetry.space_group_name_H-M   'P 1'
#
loop_
_entity.id
_entity.type
_entity.pdbx_description
1 polymer ?
#
loop_
_entity_poly.entity_id
_entity_poly.type
_entity_poly.pdbx_seq_one_letter_code
_entity_poly.pdbx_strand_id
1 'polypeptide(L)'
;MIPEANHQGAGPASASRGAQIENAASIAILCAMAILPILEIVGRHLWRTGVPGSAVLVQHGTLWIALLGAAIAAREGNLLALGAAADFLPARLRPGVRLYSGAVSTTVAVLLCGAGVGLIRLERDGGALLLARVPVWVAEAVIPVGFALIAWRLLRGASSSPRGRVLVALLAAAASGVILSPPAGQAWVFGGALALLLIAAVFGAPVFAVIGGLAILLFRHADVPLASIPTEIYRLVTSPALPTIPLFAFAGYLLAAGRASQRLLRFFRALVGWMPGAIAVVTVLACTFFTTFTGASGVTIVALGGLLLPALKEEGYTDRFSVGLITSTGALGLLFPPCLPVILYGVMAGIAVDKMFLGGILPGSLLVLLVLAYALRAGMHAGLPRRPFSWAELGGALREATWELVLPLLVGLGIFGGFATMVETAALAVLYVFSVEFFVHRDISLRVDFPRIGAEAATLIGGVLIVMAAAMGLTSYLVDAGVPGEILAWTQATIHSRVLFLVILNVFLLMVGALMNIFSAIVVIVPIIAPMAAAFDINPVHLGIIFLANLELGYLTPPVGMNLYLAAYRFKRPLGEVFASIVPFYLILLAGVLAITYIPALTTVLSR
;
A
#
# COMPACT_ATOMS: atom_id res chain seq x y z
N MET A 1 22.95 -0.46 2.17
CA MET A 1 22.86 -0.98 3.54
C MET A 1 21.66 -0.31 4.20
N ILE A 2 20.51 -0.96 4.14
CA ILE A 2 19.39 -0.66 5.02
C ILE A 2 19.89 -0.95 6.43
N PRO A 3 19.64 -0.10 7.46
CA PRO A 3 20.05 -0.41 8.81
C PRO A 3 19.53 -1.80 9.15
N GLU A 4 20.40 -2.64 9.70
CA GLU A 4 20.04 -3.94 10.23
C GLU A 4 18.77 -3.78 11.09
N ALA A 5 17.63 -4.16 10.53
CA ALA A 5 16.48 -4.49 11.33
C ALA A 5 16.86 -5.75 12.09
N ASN A 6 17.42 -5.55 13.26
CA ASN A 6 17.83 -6.57 14.21
C ASN A 6 16.55 -7.22 14.76
N HIS A 7 15.91 -8.06 13.95
CA HIS A 7 14.72 -8.84 14.31
C HIS A 7 15.07 -10.21 14.88
N GLN A 8 16.31 -10.36 15.40
CA GLN A 8 16.63 -11.51 16.23
C GLN A 8 16.94 -10.99 17.64
N GLY A 9 15.98 -11.15 18.55
CA GLY A 9 16.26 -11.22 19.97
C GLY A 9 16.44 -9.91 20.74
N ALA A 10 15.98 -8.75 20.27
CA ALA A 10 15.68 -7.66 21.19
C ALA A 10 14.31 -7.96 21.84
N GLY A 11 14.34 -8.51 23.03
CA GLY A 11 13.23 -8.45 23.96
C GLY A 11 12.71 -6.99 24.01
N PRO A 12 11.47 -6.72 24.44
CA PRO A 12 10.86 -5.40 24.35
C PRO A 12 11.77 -4.39 25.07
N ALA A 13 12.71 -3.80 24.29
CA ALA A 13 13.44 -2.64 24.74
C ALA A 13 12.37 -1.65 25.12
N SER A 14 12.34 -1.21 26.35
CA SER A 14 11.32 -0.41 27.00
C SER A 14 10.88 0.74 26.07
N ALA A 15 9.85 0.47 25.26
CA ALA A 15 9.25 1.48 24.42
C ALA A 15 8.88 2.64 25.32
N SER A 16 9.27 3.86 24.98
CA SER A 16 8.94 5.03 25.80
C SER A 16 7.43 5.02 26.07
N ARG A 17 7.01 5.49 27.25
CA ARG A 17 5.57 5.53 27.59
C ARG A 17 4.72 6.16 26.50
N GLY A 18 5.24 7.20 25.81
CA GLY A 18 4.57 7.81 24.67
C GLY A 18 4.36 6.85 23.49
N ALA A 19 5.35 6.04 23.14
CA ALA A 19 5.23 5.04 22.07
C ALA A 19 4.22 3.93 22.43
N GLN A 20 4.15 3.55 23.70
CA GLN A 20 3.13 2.58 24.16
C GLN A 20 1.72 3.14 24.04
N ILE A 21 1.52 4.43 24.38
CA ILE A 21 0.22 5.11 24.26
C ILE A 21 -0.18 5.23 22.79
N GLU A 22 0.73 5.64 21.90
CA GLU A 22 0.47 5.74 20.45
C GLU A 22 0.05 4.39 19.87
N ASN A 23 0.79 3.31 20.18
CA ASN A 23 0.48 1.97 19.72
C ASN A 23 -0.87 1.49 20.28
N ALA A 24 -1.13 1.70 21.58
CA ALA A 24 -2.40 1.31 22.21
C ALA A 24 -3.59 2.08 21.61
N ALA A 25 -3.45 3.38 21.37
CA ALA A 25 -4.47 4.19 20.71
C ALA A 25 -4.79 3.70 19.29
N SER A 26 -3.76 3.40 18.50
CA SER A 26 -3.92 2.89 17.15
C SER A 26 -4.65 1.53 17.13
N ILE A 27 -4.29 0.64 18.05
CA ILE A 27 -4.96 -0.67 18.19
C ILE A 27 -6.42 -0.48 18.61
N ALA A 28 -6.68 0.38 19.58
CA ALA A 28 -8.04 0.67 20.04
C ALA A 28 -8.92 1.21 18.89
N ILE A 29 -8.36 2.09 18.05
CA ILE A 29 -9.06 2.60 16.86
C ILE A 29 -9.34 1.47 15.88
N LEU A 30 -8.35 0.63 15.54
CA LEU A 30 -8.55 -0.51 14.62
C LEU A 30 -9.59 -1.49 15.16
N CYS A 31 -9.56 -1.80 16.44
CA CYS A 31 -10.57 -2.64 17.09
C CYS A 31 -11.97 -2.00 17.03
N ALA A 32 -12.07 -0.70 17.32
CA ALA A 32 -13.36 0.00 17.23
C ALA A 32 -13.90 0.01 15.80
N MET A 33 -13.05 0.25 14.80
CA MET A 33 -13.40 0.18 13.38
C MET A 33 -13.86 -1.21 12.95
N ALA A 34 -13.31 -2.28 13.52
CA ALA A 34 -13.75 -3.64 13.24
C ALA A 34 -15.06 -4.01 13.96
N ILE A 35 -15.24 -3.56 15.21
CA ILE A 35 -16.39 -3.92 16.04
C ILE A 35 -17.65 -3.15 15.63
N LEU A 36 -17.55 -1.86 15.32
CA LEU A 36 -18.71 -1.02 15.02
C LEU A 36 -19.57 -1.51 13.85
N PRO A 37 -19.03 -1.90 12.67
CA PRO A 37 -19.83 -2.45 11.57
C PRO A 37 -20.48 -3.78 11.92
N ILE A 38 -19.85 -4.59 12.78
CA ILE A 38 -20.40 -5.86 13.23
C ILE A 38 -21.60 -5.62 14.15
N LEU A 39 -21.47 -4.69 15.10
CA LEU A 39 -22.59 -4.28 15.96
C LEU A 39 -23.75 -3.69 15.13
N GLU A 40 -23.42 -2.97 14.05
CA GLU A 40 -24.41 -2.47 13.08
C GLU A 40 -25.20 -3.62 12.43
N ILE A 41 -24.49 -4.64 11.89
CA ILE A 41 -25.11 -5.81 11.26
C ILE A 41 -26.00 -6.56 12.27
N VAL A 42 -25.47 -6.84 13.45
CA VAL A 42 -26.19 -7.56 14.51
C VAL A 42 -27.41 -6.76 14.96
N GLY A 43 -27.25 -5.45 15.16
CA GLY A 43 -28.34 -4.55 15.53
C GLY A 43 -29.47 -4.52 14.50
N ARG A 44 -29.14 -4.43 13.22
CA ARG A 44 -30.14 -4.48 12.12
C ARG A 44 -30.90 -5.81 12.07
N HIS A 45 -30.23 -6.93 12.30
CA HIS A 45 -30.85 -8.24 12.23
C HIS A 45 -31.70 -8.59 13.48
N LEU A 46 -31.18 -8.27 14.68
CA LEU A 46 -31.85 -8.65 15.94
C LEU A 46 -32.92 -7.64 16.39
N TRP A 47 -32.62 -6.36 16.27
CA TRP A 47 -33.46 -5.27 16.80
C TRP A 47 -34.09 -4.40 15.72
N ARG A 48 -33.80 -4.67 14.43
CA ARG A 48 -34.24 -3.86 13.27
C ARG A 48 -33.80 -2.38 13.39
N THR A 49 -32.84 -2.09 14.24
CA THR A 49 -32.27 -0.76 14.45
C THR A 49 -30.75 -0.88 14.34
N GLY A 50 -30.13 -0.08 13.46
CA GLY A 50 -28.67 -0.01 13.37
C GLY A 50 -28.07 0.82 14.51
N VAL A 51 -26.75 0.84 14.61
CA VAL A 51 -26.02 1.73 15.53
C VAL A 51 -25.94 3.13 14.88
N PRO A 52 -26.64 4.15 15.41
CA PRO A 52 -26.65 5.47 14.79
C PRO A 52 -25.23 6.03 14.65
N GLY A 53 -24.84 6.39 13.43
CA GLY A 53 -23.54 6.98 13.15
C GLY A 53 -22.36 6.01 13.06
N SER A 54 -22.58 4.70 13.09
CA SER A 54 -21.54 3.68 12.95
C SER A 54 -20.62 3.95 11.75
N ALA A 55 -21.19 4.16 10.57
CA ALA A 55 -20.44 4.47 9.36
C ALA A 55 -19.57 5.72 9.50
N VAL A 56 -20.13 6.79 10.09
CA VAL A 56 -19.41 8.05 10.32
C VAL A 56 -18.24 7.86 11.29
N LEU A 57 -18.45 7.10 12.35
CA LEU A 57 -17.38 6.82 13.33
C LEU A 57 -16.25 5.99 12.71
N VAL A 58 -16.58 5.01 11.86
CA VAL A 58 -15.58 4.19 11.15
C VAL A 58 -14.78 5.02 10.14
N GLN A 59 -15.43 5.94 9.43
CA GLN A 59 -14.77 6.90 8.55
C GLN A 59 -13.78 7.79 9.33
N HIS A 60 -14.20 8.36 10.47
CA HIS A 60 -13.31 9.16 11.32
C HIS A 60 -12.20 8.32 11.96
N GLY A 61 -12.48 7.06 12.31
CA GLY A 61 -11.46 6.09 12.71
C GLY A 61 -10.37 5.94 11.66
N THR A 62 -10.74 5.97 10.37
CA THR A 62 -9.78 5.93 9.25
C THR A 62 -8.87 7.17 9.22
N LEU A 63 -9.42 8.37 9.47
CA LEU A 63 -8.61 9.59 9.60
C LEU A 63 -7.61 9.49 10.76
N TRP A 64 -8.09 9.04 11.90
CA TRP A 64 -7.28 8.94 13.10
C TRP A 64 -6.17 7.90 12.95
N ILE A 65 -6.47 6.73 12.38
CA ILE A 65 -5.44 5.70 12.15
C ILE A 65 -4.45 6.12 11.05
N ALA A 66 -4.88 6.89 10.05
CA ALA A 66 -4.01 7.44 9.02
C ALA A 66 -2.92 8.33 9.63
N LEU A 67 -3.31 9.28 10.49
CA LEU A 67 -2.39 10.26 11.07
C LEU A 67 -1.54 9.66 12.20
N LEU A 68 -2.14 8.87 13.10
CA LEU A 68 -1.40 8.18 14.16
C LEU A 68 -0.45 7.14 13.58
N GLY A 69 -0.90 6.36 12.60
CA GLY A 69 -0.07 5.38 11.90
C GLY A 69 1.08 6.04 11.14
N ALA A 70 0.84 7.19 10.48
CA ALA A 70 1.89 7.97 9.84
C ALA A 70 2.91 8.53 10.86
N ALA A 71 2.45 8.95 12.04
CA ALA A 71 3.35 9.35 13.12
C ALA A 71 4.20 8.17 13.63
N ILE A 72 3.61 6.96 13.74
CA ILE A 72 4.36 5.74 14.09
C ILE A 72 5.36 5.42 12.96
N ALA A 73 4.94 5.45 11.69
CA ALA A 73 5.81 5.25 10.54
C ALA A 73 7.00 6.24 10.51
N ALA A 74 6.74 7.51 10.84
CA ALA A 74 7.79 8.53 10.99
C ALA A 74 8.76 8.23 12.13
N ARG A 75 8.25 7.68 13.25
CA ARG A 75 9.08 7.27 14.39
C ARG A 75 10.02 6.13 14.02
N GLU A 76 9.53 5.17 13.24
CA GLU A 76 10.25 3.96 12.85
C GLU A 76 11.12 4.15 11.60
N GLY A 77 11.01 5.30 10.94
CA GLY A 77 11.71 5.58 9.68
C GLY A 77 11.15 4.82 8.49
N ASN A 78 9.89 4.36 8.57
CA ASN A 78 9.20 3.52 7.60
C ASN A 78 8.21 4.32 6.72
N LEU A 79 8.33 5.66 6.66
CA LEU A 79 7.54 6.45 5.71
C LEU A 79 7.94 6.11 4.27
N LEU A 80 6.94 6.00 3.40
CA LEU A 80 7.16 5.73 1.98
C LEU A 80 7.99 6.86 1.35
N ALA A 81 9.10 6.51 0.69
CA ALA A 81 9.98 7.44 -0.01
C ALA A 81 10.11 7.07 -1.49
N LEU A 82 10.34 8.06 -2.35
CA LEU A 82 10.47 7.87 -3.80
C LEU A 82 11.87 7.39 -4.23
N GLY A 83 12.90 7.81 -3.54
CA GLY A 83 14.26 7.69 -4.04
C GLY A 83 15.14 6.75 -3.22
N ALA A 84 15.83 5.85 -3.94
CA ALA A 84 16.97 5.10 -3.42
C ALA A 84 18.31 5.79 -3.74
N ALA A 85 18.30 7.00 -4.32
CA ALA A 85 19.55 7.68 -4.72
C ALA A 85 20.48 7.95 -3.53
N ALA A 86 19.92 8.11 -2.32
CA ALA A 86 20.70 8.24 -1.09
C ALA A 86 21.57 7.00 -0.79
N ASP A 87 21.16 5.81 -1.24
CA ASP A 87 21.90 4.56 -1.02
C ASP A 87 23.14 4.44 -1.92
N PHE A 88 23.13 5.12 -3.06
CA PHE A 88 24.29 5.18 -3.98
C PHE A 88 25.34 6.22 -3.59
N LEU A 89 25.03 7.08 -2.60
CA LEU A 89 25.94 8.13 -2.15
C LEU A 89 27.07 7.58 -1.26
N PRO A 90 28.27 8.18 -1.35
CA PRO A 90 29.35 7.91 -0.40
C PRO A 90 28.89 8.14 1.04
N ALA A 91 29.36 7.29 1.97
CA ALA A 91 28.95 7.34 3.40
C ALA A 91 29.13 8.72 4.04
N ARG A 92 30.10 9.51 3.57
CA ARG A 92 30.40 10.86 4.07
C ARG A 92 29.30 11.88 3.76
N LEU A 93 28.55 11.72 2.67
CA LEU A 93 27.49 12.65 2.25
C LEU A 93 26.13 12.30 2.83
N ARG A 94 25.90 11.05 3.22
CA ARG A 94 24.61 10.56 3.75
C ARG A 94 24.07 11.37 4.94
N PRO A 95 24.88 11.80 5.93
CA PRO A 95 24.38 12.61 7.03
C PRO A 95 23.84 13.98 6.58
N GLY A 96 24.53 14.63 5.62
CA GLY A 96 24.09 15.92 5.05
C GLY A 96 22.78 15.79 4.29
N VAL A 97 22.66 14.75 3.47
CA VAL A 97 21.43 14.44 2.71
C VAL A 97 20.26 14.14 3.65
N ARG A 98 20.50 13.35 4.70
CA ARG A 98 19.48 13.06 5.72
C ARG A 98 19.01 14.31 6.45
N LEU A 99 19.93 15.21 6.79
CA LEU A 99 19.62 16.49 7.41
C LEU A 99 18.76 17.37 6.48
N TYR A 100 19.15 17.45 5.21
CA TYR A 100 18.46 18.21 4.18
C TYR A 100 17.04 17.68 3.94
N SER A 101 16.91 16.39 3.63
CA SER A 101 15.61 15.72 3.44
C SER A 101 14.72 15.86 4.69
N GLY A 102 15.31 15.73 5.88
CA GLY A 102 14.63 15.94 7.15
C GLY A 102 14.14 17.38 7.34
N ALA A 103 14.93 18.38 6.93
CA ALA A 103 14.53 19.80 7.02
C ALA A 103 13.34 20.09 6.09
N VAL A 104 13.41 19.67 4.83
CA VAL A 104 12.32 19.84 3.86
C VAL A 104 11.04 19.16 4.35
N SER A 105 11.14 17.90 4.78
CA SER A 105 9.98 17.13 5.24
C SER A 105 9.36 17.71 6.52
N THR A 106 10.18 18.20 7.44
CA THR A 106 9.71 18.87 8.66
C THR A 106 9.00 20.18 8.30
N THR A 107 9.54 20.97 7.37
CA THR A 107 8.90 22.21 6.88
C THR A 107 7.50 21.94 6.37
N VAL A 108 7.36 20.94 5.49
CA VAL A 108 6.06 20.58 4.90
C VAL A 108 5.07 20.12 5.98
N ALA A 109 5.51 19.28 6.91
CA ALA A 109 4.65 18.81 7.99
C ALA A 109 4.20 19.96 8.92
N VAL A 110 5.06 20.95 9.19
CA VAL A 110 4.71 22.15 9.98
C VAL A 110 3.69 23.01 9.21
N LEU A 111 3.87 23.19 7.91
CA LEU A 111 2.92 23.96 7.09
C LEU A 111 1.55 23.28 6.98
N LEU A 112 1.52 21.95 6.85
CA LEU A 112 0.28 21.16 6.87
C LEU A 112 -0.41 21.20 8.25
N CYS A 113 0.38 21.21 9.33
CA CYS A 113 -0.15 21.44 10.67
C CYS A 113 -0.83 22.82 10.77
N GLY A 114 -0.16 23.88 10.30
CA GLY A 114 -0.72 25.22 10.27
C GLY A 114 -1.99 25.33 9.39
N ALA A 115 -2.01 24.67 8.25
CA ALA A 115 -3.18 24.57 7.38
C ALA A 115 -4.35 23.86 8.10
N GLY A 116 -4.07 22.77 8.83
CA GLY A 116 -5.06 22.07 9.67
C GLY A 116 -5.64 22.94 10.79
N VAL A 117 -4.82 23.79 11.42
CA VAL A 117 -5.33 24.78 12.38
C VAL A 117 -6.25 25.80 11.70
N GLY A 118 -5.93 26.19 10.45
CA GLY A 118 -6.79 27.04 9.62
C GLY A 118 -8.16 26.41 9.36
N LEU A 119 -8.18 25.12 9.00
CA LEU A 119 -9.43 24.36 8.82
C LEU A 119 -10.29 24.36 10.08
N ILE A 120 -9.69 24.03 11.24
CA ILE A 120 -10.43 24.00 12.53
C ILE A 120 -11.07 25.34 12.85
N ARG A 121 -10.40 26.46 12.56
CA ARG A 121 -10.99 27.80 12.78
C ARG A 121 -12.21 28.01 11.90
N LEU A 122 -12.13 27.65 10.62
CA LEU A 122 -13.26 27.76 9.67
C LEU A 122 -14.44 26.89 10.10
N GLU A 123 -14.20 25.63 10.46
CA GLU A 123 -15.25 24.70 10.89
C GLU A 123 -15.88 25.08 12.24
N ARG A 124 -15.11 25.68 13.13
CA ARG A 124 -15.62 26.18 14.41
C ARG A 124 -16.60 27.32 14.21
N ASP A 125 -16.30 28.22 13.26
CA ASP A 125 -17.17 29.34 12.92
C ASP A 125 -18.40 28.88 12.15
N GLY A 126 -18.28 27.79 11.34
CA GLY A 126 -19.36 27.15 10.61
C GLY A 126 -20.37 26.37 11.46
N GLY A 127 -20.00 25.96 12.68
CA GLY A 127 -20.88 25.32 13.66
C GLY A 127 -21.43 23.95 13.27
N ALA A 128 -20.82 23.25 12.31
CA ALA A 128 -21.25 21.92 11.86
C ALA A 128 -21.14 20.87 12.99
N LEU A 129 -22.15 20.00 13.11
CA LEU A 129 -22.23 18.97 14.13
C LEU A 129 -22.13 17.56 13.54
N LEU A 130 -21.28 16.74 14.13
CA LEU A 130 -21.20 15.30 13.88
C LEU A 130 -22.22 14.60 14.78
N LEU A 131 -23.05 13.72 14.23
CA LEU A 131 -24.06 12.94 15.00
C LEU A 131 -24.96 13.82 15.90
N ALA A 132 -25.26 15.04 15.48
CA ALA A 132 -26.10 16.03 16.19
C ALA A 132 -25.60 16.45 17.58
N ARG A 133 -24.39 16.07 18.01
CA ARG A 133 -23.89 16.38 19.36
C ARG A 133 -22.43 16.81 19.41
N VAL A 134 -21.58 16.29 18.54
CA VAL A 134 -20.13 16.57 18.56
C VAL A 134 -19.81 17.55 17.45
N PRO A 135 -19.15 18.68 17.72
CA PRO A 135 -18.69 19.59 16.64
C PRO A 135 -17.70 18.88 15.71
N VAL A 136 -17.84 19.05 14.40
CA VAL A 136 -16.98 18.44 13.37
C VAL A 136 -15.51 18.76 13.61
N TRP A 137 -15.19 20.03 13.98
CA TRP A 137 -13.82 20.46 14.24
C TRP A 137 -13.10 19.63 15.34
N VAL A 138 -13.85 19.01 16.27
CA VAL A 138 -13.25 18.13 17.32
C VAL A 138 -12.70 16.85 16.68
N ALA A 139 -13.43 16.27 15.74
CA ALA A 139 -12.97 15.08 15.01
C ALA A 139 -11.80 15.41 14.07
N GLU A 140 -11.79 16.60 13.48
CA GLU A 140 -10.75 17.09 12.58
C GLU A 140 -9.49 17.55 13.32
N ALA A 141 -9.56 17.81 14.63
CA ALA A 141 -8.41 18.24 15.45
C ALA A 141 -7.25 17.23 15.40
N VAL A 142 -7.51 15.98 15.02
CA VAL A 142 -6.46 14.99 14.78
C VAL A 142 -5.55 15.39 13.62
N ILE A 143 -6.00 16.20 12.65
CA ILE A 143 -5.21 16.62 11.49
C ILE A 143 -3.99 17.47 11.93
N PRO A 144 -4.14 18.62 12.57
CA PRO A 144 -2.98 19.38 13.03
C PRO A 144 -2.18 18.66 14.10
N VAL A 145 -2.81 17.90 15.00
CA VAL A 145 -2.10 17.10 16.01
C VAL A 145 -1.24 16.03 15.36
N GLY A 146 -1.77 15.30 14.39
CA GLY A 146 -1.04 14.27 13.64
C GLY A 146 0.15 14.85 12.88
N PHE A 147 -0.04 15.95 12.13
CA PHE A 147 1.06 16.60 11.42
C PHE A 147 2.10 17.20 12.38
N ALA A 148 1.71 17.72 13.54
CA ALA A 148 2.65 18.16 14.57
C ALA A 148 3.51 17.00 15.11
N LEU A 149 2.89 15.84 15.37
CA LEU A 149 3.62 14.63 15.77
C LEU A 149 4.57 14.15 14.68
N ILE A 150 4.13 14.13 13.42
CA ILE A 150 4.97 13.77 12.27
C ILE A 150 6.15 14.73 12.15
N ALA A 151 5.92 16.05 12.21
CA ALA A 151 6.97 17.06 12.18
C ALA A 151 8.01 16.84 13.29
N TRP A 152 7.54 16.59 14.50
CA TRP A 152 8.39 16.29 15.65
C TRP A 152 9.26 15.04 15.46
N ARG A 153 8.69 13.96 14.88
CA ARG A 153 9.41 12.71 14.60
C ARG A 153 10.44 12.89 13.50
N LEU A 154 10.08 13.59 12.42
CA LEU A 154 10.98 13.91 11.31
C LEU A 154 12.16 14.75 11.79
N LEU A 155 11.89 15.78 12.61
CA LEU A 155 12.92 16.60 13.23
C LEU A 155 13.91 15.76 14.07
N ARG A 156 13.39 14.86 14.91
CA ARG A 156 14.23 13.96 15.71
C ARG A 156 15.00 12.95 14.88
N GLY A 157 14.39 12.46 13.80
CA GLY A 157 14.99 11.51 12.88
C GLY A 157 16.06 12.10 11.95
N ALA A 158 16.03 13.41 11.69
CA ALA A 158 16.91 14.09 10.74
C ALA A 158 18.39 14.09 11.16
N SER A 159 18.67 14.12 12.47
CA SER A 159 20.03 14.10 12.99
C SER A 159 20.13 13.40 14.35
N SER A 160 21.23 12.67 14.55
CA SER A 160 21.56 12.07 15.85
C SER A 160 22.06 13.14 16.86
N SER A 161 22.66 14.24 16.37
CA SER A 161 23.20 15.31 17.21
C SER A 161 22.16 16.35 17.60
N PRO A 162 22.16 16.87 18.83
CA PRO A 162 21.28 17.97 19.24
C PRO A 162 21.45 19.23 18.37
N ARG A 163 22.69 19.56 18.00
CA ARG A 163 23.00 20.72 17.14
C ARG A 163 22.37 20.57 15.75
N GLY A 164 22.43 19.36 15.16
CA GLY A 164 21.79 19.09 13.87
C GLY A 164 20.25 19.22 13.94
N ARG A 165 19.63 18.80 15.04
CA ARG A 165 18.18 18.97 15.25
C ARG A 165 17.78 20.44 15.37
N VAL A 166 18.56 21.23 16.10
CA VAL A 166 18.34 22.69 16.20
C VAL A 166 18.48 23.34 14.83
N LEU A 167 19.49 22.95 14.05
CA LEU A 167 19.66 23.45 12.67
C LEU A 167 18.46 23.11 11.79
N VAL A 168 17.95 21.88 11.84
CA VAL A 168 16.75 21.48 11.08
C VAL A 168 15.53 22.29 11.52
N ALA A 169 15.34 22.51 12.82
CA ALA A 169 14.25 23.34 13.34
C ALA A 169 14.33 24.79 12.85
N LEU A 170 15.53 25.38 12.87
CA LEU A 170 15.75 26.75 12.37
C LEU A 170 15.53 26.84 10.85
N LEU A 171 16.03 25.88 10.08
CA LEU A 171 15.80 25.81 8.64
C LEU A 171 14.31 25.64 8.32
N ALA A 172 13.61 24.76 9.03
CA ALA A 172 12.17 24.56 8.84
C ALA A 172 11.37 25.81 9.21
N ALA A 173 11.70 26.50 10.28
CA ALA A 173 11.05 27.75 10.68
C ALA A 173 11.31 28.86 9.64
N ALA A 174 12.56 29.03 9.19
CA ALA A 174 12.92 30.01 8.17
C ALA A 174 12.23 29.74 6.85
N ALA A 175 12.24 28.50 6.36
CA ALA A 175 11.57 28.10 5.12
C ALA A 175 10.05 28.31 5.21
N SER A 176 9.43 27.95 6.34
CA SER A 176 8.01 28.20 6.59
C SER A 176 7.70 29.71 6.58
N GLY A 177 8.52 30.52 7.20
CA GLY A 177 8.38 31.98 7.20
C GLY A 177 8.48 32.57 5.79
N VAL A 178 9.42 32.10 4.97
CA VAL A 178 9.57 32.53 3.57
C VAL A 178 8.36 32.12 2.72
N ILE A 179 7.89 30.88 2.85
CA ILE A 179 6.73 30.38 2.10
C ILE A 179 5.44 31.11 2.49
N LEU A 180 5.27 31.45 3.76
CA LEU A 180 4.07 32.15 4.27
C LEU A 180 4.12 33.67 4.08
N SER A 181 5.28 34.26 3.72
CA SER A 181 5.40 35.71 3.49
C SER A 181 4.55 36.18 2.29
N PRO A 182 4.12 37.46 2.25
CA PRO A 182 3.28 37.97 1.16
C PRO A 182 3.90 37.81 -0.21
N PRO A 183 3.09 37.62 -1.29
CA PRO A 183 3.56 37.19 -2.61
C PRO A 183 4.25 38.27 -3.47
N ALA A 184 4.54 39.44 -2.97
CA ALA A 184 5.16 40.49 -3.75
C ALA A 184 6.54 40.07 -4.31
N GLY A 185 6.59 39.73 -5.60
CA GLY A 185 7.81 39.48 -6.36
C GLY A 185 8.40 38.06 -6.30
N GLN A 186 7.63 37.01 -6.07
CA GLN A 186 8.15 35.68 -5.62
C GLN A 186 8.23 34.55 -6.67
N ALA A 187 8.27 34.81 -7.97
CA ALA A 187 8.50 33.74 -8.95
C ALA A 187 9.83 32.97 -8.69
N TRP A 188 10.87 33.65 -8.22
CA TRP A 188 12.15 33.03 -7.84
C TRP A 188 12.04 32.20 -6.55
N VAL A 189 11.19 32.59 -5.58
CA VAL A 189 10.96 31.81 -4.34
C VAL A 189 10.25 30.51 -4.69
N PHE A 190 9.21 30.59 -5.55
CA PHE A 190 8.51 29.40 -6.04
C PHE A 190 9.48 28.45 -6.77
N GLY A 191 10.23 28.95 -7.76
CA GLY A 191 11.19 28.13 -8.51
C GLY A 191 12.28 27.52 -7.62
N GLY A 192 12.83 28.31 -6.69
CA GLY A 192 13.83 27.83 -5.74
C GLY A 192 13.29 26.78 -4.77
N ALA A 193 12.12 26.99 -4.19
CA ALA A 193 11.48 26.03 -3.30
C ALA A 193 11.09 24.74 -4.04
N LEU A 194 10.59 24.85 -5.28
CA LEU A 194 10.28 23.71 -6.12
C LEU A 194 11.56 22.90 -6.44
N ALA A 195 12.66 23.55 -6.81
CA ALA A 195 13.93 22.88 -7.07
C ALA A 195 14.44 22.15 -5.81
N LEU A 196 14.39 22.80 -4.65
CA LEU A 196 14.76 22.17 -3.38
C LEU A 196 13.86 20.96 -3.09
N LEU A 197 12.56 21.06 -3.31
CA LEU A 197 11.63 19.94 -3.09
C LEU A 197 11.93 18.75 -4.00
N LEU A 198 12.20 19.00 -5.30
CA LEU A 198 12.55 17.95 -6.27
C LEU A 198 13.91 17.30 -5.95
N ILE A 199 14.90 18.08 -5.51
CA ILE A 199 16.17 17.55 -5.02
C ILE A 199 15.94 16.67 -3.78
N ALA A 200 15.07 17.08 -2.84
CA ALA A 200 14.74 16.28 -1.67
C ALA A 200 14.04 14.97 -2.06
N ALA A 201 13.17 14.99 -3.08
CA ALA A 201 12.51 13.80 -3.61
C ALA A 201 13.54 12.77 -4.13
N VAL A 202 14.52 13.20 -4.91
CA VAL A 202 15.60 12.35 -5.42
C VAL A 202 16.43 11.75 -4.27
N PHE A 203 16.63 12.50 -3.21
CA PHE A 203 17.40 12.08 -2.04
C PHE A 203 16.58 11.38 -0.95
N GLY A 204 15.39 10.88 -1.29
CA GLY A 204 14.62 10.00 -0.42
C GLY A 204 13.79 10.73 0.64
N ALA A 205 13.35 11.96 0.39
CA ALA A 205 12.32 12.58 1.20
C ALA A 205 11.01 11.75 1.13
N PRO A 206 10.24 11.66 2.23
CA PRO A 206 8.97 10.97 2.23
C PRO A 206 8.01 11.52 1.17
N VAL A 207 7.30 10.60 0.48
CA VAL A 207 6.41 10.94 -0.65
C VAL A 207 5.35 11.96 -0.25
N PHE A 208 4.77 11.81 0.94
CA PHE A 208 3.77 12.77 1.43
C PHE A 208 4.33 14.20 1.54
N ALA A 209 5.61 14.33 1.90
CA ALA A 209 6.27 15.62 2.02
C ALA A 209 6.57 16.23 0.62
N VAL A 210 6.90 15.39 -0.35
CA VAL A 210 7.11 15.85 -1.73
C VAL A 210 5.78 16.33 -2.34
N ILE A 211 4.74 15.51 -2.26
CA ILE A 211 3.41 15.83 -2.83
C ILE A 211 2.74 16.96 -2.07
N GLY A 212 2.73 16.89 -0.74
CA GLY A 212 2.16 17.93 0.10
C GLY A 212 2.91 19.26 0.00
N GLY A 213 4.25 19.21 -0.14
CA GLY A 213 5.08 20.37 -0.39
C GLY A 213 4.78 21.00 -1.74
N LEU A 214 4.62 20.20 -2.79
CA LEU A 214 4.21 20.68 -4.11
C LEU A 214 2.81 21.34 -4.04
N ALA A 215 1.85 20.67 -3.39
CA ALA A 215 0.52 21.25 -3.17
C ALA A 215 0.61 22.62 -2.47
N ILE A 216 1.32 22.72 -1.35
CA ILE A 216 1.51 23.97 -0.61
C ILE A 216 2.09 25.07 -1.50
N LEU A 217 3.13 24.77 -2.29
CA LEU A 217 3.77 25.74 -3.18
C LEU A 217 2.81 26.23 -4.27
N LEU A 218 2.04 25.34 -4.87
CA LEU A 218 1.07 25.64 -5.92
C LEU A 218 -0.11 26.47 -5.38
N PHE A 219 -0.71 26.06 -4.24
CA PHE A 219 -1.78 26.83 -3.59
C PHE A 219 -1.30 28.23 -3.22
N ARG A 220 -0.08 28.32 -2.71
CA ARG A 220 0.51 29.60 -2.34
C ARG A 220 0.80 30.49 -3.53
N HIS A 221 1.27 29.89 -4.65
CA HIS A 221 1.51 30.61 -5.91
C HIS A 221 0.21 31.17 -6.52
N ALA A 222 -0.89 30.44 -6.41
CA ALA A 222 -2.21 30.84 -6.88
C ALA A 222 -3.00 31.71 -5.87
N ASP A 223 -2.40 32.07 -4.75
CA ASP A 223 -3.01 32.83 -3.63
C ASP A 223 -4.28 32.17 -3.06
N VAL A 224 -4.33 30.82 -3.09
CA VAL A 224 -5.42 30.02 -2.53
C VAL A 224 -5.10 29.68 -1.08
N PRO A 225 -6.10 29.74 -0.15
CA PRO A 225 -5.88 29.42 1.26
C PRO A 225 -5.35 27.99 1.46
N LEU A 226 -4.29 27.82 2.24
CA LEU A 226 -3.72 26.51 2.52
C LEU A 226 -4.67 25.57 3.30
N ALA A 227 -5.69 26.13 3.97
CA ALA A 227 -6.74 25.35 4.64
C ALA A 227 -7.53 24.44 3.67
N SER A 228 -7.53 24.73 2.38
CA SER A 228 -8.16 23.88 1.35
C SER A 228 -7.51 22.50 1.27
N ILE A 229 -6.20 22.36 1.57
CA ILE A 229 -5.52 21.07 1.56
C ILE A 229 -6.10 20.10 2.61
N PRO A 230 -6.16 20.44 3.91
CA PRO A 230 -6.79 19.58 4.89
C PRO A 230 -8.29 19.39 4.70
N THR A 231 -9.00 20.32 4.06
CA THR A 231 -10.40 20.13 3.64
C THR A 231 -10.53 18.94 2.68
N GLU A 232 -9.64 18.86 1.69
CA GLU A 232 -9.62 17.72 0.76
C GLU A 232 -9.22 16.42 1.44
N ILE A 233 -8.32 16.47 2.43
CA ILE A 233 -7.98 15.32 3.27
C ILE A 233 -9.24 14.81 3.99
N TYR A 234 -10.02 15.71 4.56
CA TYR A 234 -11.25 15.35 5.25
C TYR A 234 -12.32 14.80 4.29
N ARG A 235 -12.48 15.41 3.12
CA ARG A 235 -13.40 14.94 2.08
C ARG A 235 -13.08 13.51 1.64
N LEU A 236 -11.80 13.17 1.51
CA LEU A 236 -11.39 11.81 1.19
C LEU A 236 -11.85 10.81 2.24
N VAL A 237 -11.68 11.16 3.52
CA VAL A 237 -12.00 10.28 4.65
C VAL A 237 -13.51 9.98 4.73
N THR A 238 -14.35 10.90 4.30
CA THR A 238 -15.80 10.68 4.23
C THR A 238 -16.23 9.72 3.11
N SER A 239 -15.29 9.25 2.27
CA SER A 239 -15.57 8.21 1.27
C SER A 239 -15.97 6.89 1.92
N PRO A 240 -17.11 6.28 1.53
CA PRO A 240 -17.60 5.04 2.14
C PRO A 240 -16.67 3.85 1.97
N ALA A 241 -15.83 3.84 0.93
CA ALA A 241 -14.93 2.72 0.63
C ALA A 241 -13.59 2.79 1.38
N LEU A 242 -13.17 3.98 1.84
CA LEU A 242 -11.83 4.17 2.42
C LEU A 242 -11.56 3.32 3.67
N PRO A 243 -12.53 3.11 4.60
CA PRO A 243 -12.32 2.28 5.78
C PRO A 243 -11.97 0.81 5.48
N THR A 244 -12.23 0.33 4.26
CA THR A 244 -11.88 -1.06 3.87
C THR A 244 -10.36 -1.27 3.83
N ILE A 245 -9.59 -0.22 3.52
CA ILE A 245 -8.12 -0.29 3.47
C ILE A 245 -7.53 -0.68 4.84
N PRO A 246 -7.77 0.08 5.94
CA PRO A 246 -7.23 -0.31 7.24
C PRO A 246 -7.75 -1.65 7.76
N LEU A 247 -9.00 -1.99 7.48
CA LEU A 247 -9.59 -3.24 7.96
C LEU A 247 -8.99 -4.45 7.24
N PHE A 248 -8.95 -4.47 5.90
CA PHE A 248 -8.32 -5.58 5.18
C PHE A 248 -6.80 -5.67 5.44
N ALA A 249 -6.10 -4.53 5.55
CA ALA A 249 -4.70 -4.53 5.95
C ALA A 249 -4.53 -5.20 7.32
N PHE A 250 -5.34 -4.85 8.30
CA PHE A 250 -5.26 -5.43 9.63
C PHE A 250 -5.57 -6.93 9.63
N ALA A 251 -6.61 -7.37 8.89
CA ALA A 251 -6.90 -8.79 8.69
C ALA A 251 -5.70 -9.55 8.06
N GLY A 252 -5.08 -8.97 7.04
CA GLY A 252 -3.90 -9.53 6.38
C GLY A 252 -2.69 -9.66 7.31
N TYR A 253 -2.42 -8.65 8.16
CA TYR A 253 -1.34 -8.71 9.14
C TYR A 253 -1.61 -9.74 10.24
N LEU A 254 -2.85 -9.88 10.70
CA LEU A 254 -3.24 -10.94 11.65
C LEU A 254 -3.01 -12.33 11.05
N LEU A 255 -3.44 -12.56 9.81
CA LEU A 255 -3.23 -13.82 9.10
C LEU A 255 -1.74 -14.13 8.88
N ALA A 256 -0.95 -13.11 8.54
CA ALA A 256 0.48 -13.25 8.29
C ALA A 256 1.30 -13.55 9.54
N ALA A 257 0.83 -13.10 10.70
CA ALA A 257 1.51 -13.30 11.97
C ALA A 257 1.33 -14.72 12.55
N GLY A 258 0.27 -15.43 12.13
CA GLY A 258 0.01 -16.81 12.52
C GLY A 258 0.79 -17.84 11.70
N ARG A 259 0.42 -19.11 11.84
CA ARG A 259 1.00 -20.22 11.06
C ARG A 259 0.17 -20.57 9.81
N ALA A 260 -0.68 -19.67 9.37
CA ALA A 260 -1.53 -19.85 8.18
C ALA A 260 -0.71 -20.24 6.94
N SER A 261 0.47 -19.63 6.76
CA SER A 261 1.38 -19.95 5.66
C SER A 261 1.83 -21.42 5.65
N GLN A 262 2.11 -21.99 6.81
CA GLN A 262 2.55 -23.39 6.93
C GLN A 262 1.39 -24.36 6.65
N ARG A 263 0.16 -24.06 7.14
CA ARG A 263 -1.04 -24.87 6.91
C ARG A 263 -1.44 -24.87 5.43
N LEU A 264 -1.42 -23.71 4.80
CA LEU A 264 -1.68 -23.57 3.35
C LEU A 264 -0.64 -24.30 2.51
N LEU A 265 0.65 -24.21 2.86
CA LEU A 265 1.72 -24.96 2.19
C LEU A 265 1.47 -26.46 2.27
N ARG A 266 1.10 -26.99 3.44
CA ARG A 266 0.75 -28.41 3.63
C ARG A 266 -0.45 -28.80 2.78
N PHE A 267 -1.51 -27.97 2.77
CA PHE A 267 -2.70 -28.21 1.97
C PHE A 267 -2.37 -28.26 0.46
N PHE A 268 -1.67 -27.24 -0.08
CA PHE A 268 -1.31 -27.23 -1.49
C PHE A 268 -0.36 -28.39 -1.84
N ARG A 269 0.57 -28.77 -0.96
CA ARG A 269 1.39 -29.98 -1.15
C ARG A 269 0.56 -31.25 -1.22
N ALA A 270 -0.42 -31.42 -0.35
CA ALA A 270 -1.29 -32.58 -0.37
C ALA A 270 -2.17 -32.61 -1.62
N LEU A 271 -2.62 -31.45 -2.10
CA LEU A 271 -3.48 -31.31 -3.29
C LEU A 271 -2.75 -31.61 -4.60
N VAL A 272 -1.55 -31.06 -4.80
CA VAL A 272 -0.82 -31.12 -6.08
C VAL A 272 0.47 -31.91 -6.04
N GLY A 273 0.81 -32.56 -4.90
CA GLY A 273 2.07 -33.26 -4.69
C GLY A 273 2.35 -34.43 -5.65
N TRP A 274 1.33 -34.93 -6.32
CA TRP A 274 1.41 -35.97 -7.34
C TRP A 274 1.87 -35.44 -8.73
N MET A 275 1.86 -34.10 -8.91
CA MET A 275 2.33 -33.48 -10.15
C MET A 275 3.86 -33.45 -10.22
N PRO A 276 4.46 -33.55 -11.40
CA PRO A 276 5.92 -33.38 -11.54
C PRO A 276 6.30 -31.95 -11.17
N GLY A 277 7.25 -31.81 -10.26
CA GLY A 277 7.67 -30.50 -9.78
C GLY A 277 6.65 -29.79 -8.89
N ALA A 278 5.88 -30.55 -8.13
CA ALA A 278 4.79 -30.10 -7.27
C ALA A 278 5.15 -28.90 -6.38
N ILE A 279 6.36 -28.86 -5.80
CA ILE A 279 6.76 -27.78 -4.89
C ILE A 279 6.82 -26.41 -5.60
N ALA A 280 7.13 -26.35 -6.89
CA ALA A 280 7.10 -25.10 -7.65
C ALA A 280 5.65 -24.63 -7.87
N VAL A 281 4.72 -25.54 -8.16
CA VAL A 281 3.28 -25.26 -8.25
C VAL A 281 2.74 -24.76 -6.89
N VAL A 282 3.09 -25.47 -5.81
CA VAL A 282 2.75 -25.08 -4.43
C VAL A 282 3.27 -23.67 -4.11
N THR A 283 4.50 -23.35 -4.55
CA THR A 283 5.09 -22.02 -4.37
C THR A 283 4.24 -20.94 -5.04
N VAL A 284 3.83 -21.14 -6.30
CA VAL A 284 2.98 -20.18 -7.01
C VAL A 284 1.65 -19.98 -6.29
N LEU A 285 0.95 -21.07 -5.95
CA LEU A 285 -0.36 -21.02 -5.31
C LEU A 285 -0.29 -20.37 -3.91
N ALA A 286 0.68 -20.78 -3.11
CA ALA A 286 0.86 -20.26 -1.75
C ALA A 286 1.23 -18.77 -1.76
N CYS A 287 2.18 -18.35 -2.61
CA CYS A 287 2.55 -16.94 -2.73
C CYS A 287 1.38 -16.10 -3.21
N THR A 288 0.65 -16.54 -4.25
CA THR A 288 -0.53 -15.83 -4.75
C THR A 288 -1.59 -15.65 -3.67
N PHE A 289 -1.97 -16.74 -2.99
CA PHE A 289 -2.95 -16.70 -1.91
C PHE A 289 -2.52 -15.74 -0.79
N PHE A 290 -1.27 -15.86 -0.34
CA PHE A 290 -0.77 -15.05 0.78
C PHE A 290 -0.70 -13.57 0.43
N THR A 291 -0.24 -13.23 -0.79
CA THR A 291 -0.16 -11.84 -1.26
C THR A 291 -1.54 -11.20 -1.41
N THR A 292 -2.54 -11.96 -1.82
CA THR A 292 -3.93 -11.48 -1.94
C THR A 292 -4.44 -10.86 -0.64
N PHE A 293 -4.16 -11.51 0.49
CA PHE A 293 -4.63 -11.03 1.80
C PHE A 293 -3.70 -10.03 2.46
N THR A 294 -2.38 -10.18 2.29
CA THR A 294 -1.42 -9.23 2.88
C THR A 294 -1.37 -7.89 2.11
N GLY A 295 -1.75 -7.91 0.83
CA GLY A 295 -1.70 -6.74 -0.05
C GLY A 295 -0.30 -6.20 -0.29
N ALA A 296 0.75 -6.95 0.10
CA ALA A 296 2.14 -6.50 0.01
C ALA A 296 3.06 -7.64 -0.46
N SER A 297 3.55 -7.54 -1.69
CA SER A 297 4.45 -8.52 -2.30
C SER A 297 5.71 -8.80 -1.47
N GLY A 298 6.26 -7.75 -0.87
CA GLY A 298 7.45 -7.85 -0.03
C GLY A 298 7.26 -8.70 1.21
N VAL A 299 6.09 -8.62 1.85
CA VAL A 299 5.75 -9.45 3.02
C VAL A 299 5.76 -10.93 2.63
N THR A 300 5.17 -11.26 1.49
CA THR A 300 5.15 -12.63 0.94
C THR A 300 6.57 -13.17 0.69
N ILE A 301 7.43 -12.39 0.02
CA ILE A 301 8.81 -12.81 -0.27
C ILE A 301 9.60 -13.04 1.02
N VAL A 302 9.47 -12.17 2.00
CA VAL A 302 10.20 -12.27 3.26
C VAL A 302 9.69 -13.42 4.12
N ALA A 303 8.37 -13.57 4.25
CA ALA A 303 7.74 -14.58 5.09
C ALA A 303 7.89 -15.99 4.49
N LEU A 304 7.42 -16.18 3.24
CA LEU A 304 7.41 -17.49 2.59
C LEU A 304 8.76 -17.89 2.01
N GLY A 305 9.60 -16.93 1.58
CA GLY A 305 10.88 -17.21 0.95
C GLY A 305 11.82 -18.04 1.83
N GLY A 306 11.78 -17.85 3.14
CA GLY A 306 12.57 -18.62 4.09
C GLY A 306 12.16 -20.10 4.20
N LEU A 307 10.90 -20.41 3.92
CA LEU A 307 10.34 -21.77 3.93
C LEU A 307 10.45 -22.43 2.55
N LEU A 308 10.18 -21.67 1.49
CA LEU A 308 10.09 -22.18 0.13
C LEU A 308 11.44 -22.43 -0.53
N LEU A 309 12.44 -21.57 -0.28
CA LEU A 309 13.76 -21.70 -0.91
C LEU A 309 14.47 -23.01 -0.52
N PRO A 310 14.57 -23.40 0.77
CA PRO A 310 15.11 -24.71 1.15
C PRO A 310 14.29 -25.86 0.55
N ALA A 311 12.97 -25.80 0.60
CA ALA A 311 12.09 -26.83 0.10
C ALA A 311 12.23 -27.07 -1.42
N LEU A 312 12.38 -26.02 -2.23
CA LEU A 312 12.65 -26.14 -3.66
C LEU A 312 14.01 -26.78 -3.93
N LYS A 313 15.02 -26.43 -3.16
CA LYS A 313 16.38 -27.00 -3.29
C LYS A 313 16.43 -28.47 -2.88
N GLU A 314 15.77 -28.85 -1.79
CA GLU A 314 15.68 -30.23 -1.34
C GLU A 314 15.00 -31.14 -2.36
N GLU A 315 14.02 -30.62 -3.12
CA GLU A 315 13.39 -31.35 -4.23
C GLU A 315 14.20 -31.33 -5.54
N GLY A 316 15.36 -30.65 -5.58
CA GLY A 316 16.32 -30.71 -6.69
C GLY A 316 16.23 -29.54 -7.68
N TYR A 317 15.50 -28.48 -7.38
CA TYR A 317 15.51 -27.27 -8.21
C TYR A 317 16.82 -26.48 -8.04
N THR A 318 17.27 -25.87 -9.13
CA THR A 318 18.45 -24.99 -9.08
C THR A 318 18.18 -23.75 -8.23
N ASP A 319 19.21 -23.22 -7.59
CA ASP A 319 19.13 -22.00 -6.79
C ASP A 319 18.56 -20.82 -7.60
N ARG A 320 19.02 -20.68 -8.84
CA ARG A 320 18.57 -19.64 -9.77
C ARG A 320 17.07 -19.73 -10.07
N PHE A 321 16.55 -20.91 -10.37
CA PHE A 321 15.12 -21.12 -10.59
C PHE A 321 14.32 -20.82 -9.34
N SER A 322 14.76 -21.31 -8.18
CA SER A 322 14.06 -21.15 -6.90
C SER A 322 13.95 -19.69 -6.48
N VAL A 323 15.04 -18.94 -6.55
CA VAL A 323 15.06 -17.49 -6.26
C VAL A 323 14.17 -16.75 -7.25
N GLY A 324 14.29 -17.04 -8.56
CA GLY A 324 13.46 -16.42 -9.60
C GLY A 324 11.97 -16.67 -9.40
N LEU A 325 11.58 -17.91 -9.12
CA LEU A 325 10.19 -18.31 -8.87
C LEU A 325 9.58 -17.55 -7.68
N ILE A 326 10.22 -17.59 -6.51
CA ILE A 326 9.71 -16.94 -5.29
C ILE A 326 9.60 -15.44 -5.48
N THR A 327 10.63 -14.81 -6.09
CA THR A 327 10.64 -13.37 -6.30
C THR A 327 9.52 -12.92 -7.24
N SER A 328 9.30 -13.66 -8.33
CA SER A 328 8.30 -13.31 -9.33
C SER A 328 6.87 -13.59 -8.87
N THR A 329 6.66 -14.67 -8.10
CA THR A 329 5.32 -15.04 -7.61
C THR A 329 4.85 -14.18 -6.44
N GLY A 330 5.78 -13.49 -5.77
CA GLY A 330 5.45 -12.61 -4.65
C GLY A 330 4.44 -11.50 -4.97
N ALA A 331 4.30 -11.08 -6.23
CA ALA A 331 3.36 -10.03 -6.63
C ALA A 331 2.04 -10.56 -7.23
N LEU A 332 1.97 -11.81 -7.67
CA LEU A 332 0.82 -12.35 -8.43
C LEU A 332 -0.54 -12.25 -7.71
N GLY A 333 -0.54 -12.11 -6.39
CA GLY A 333 -1.77 -11.95 -5.61
C GLY A 333 -2.36 -10.54 -5.64
N LEU A 334 -1.65 -9.54 -6.17
CA LEU A 334 -2.04 -8.14 -6.08
C LEU A 334 -3.28 -7.77 -6.92
N LEU A 335 -3.67 -8.59 -7.90
CA LEU A 335 -4.88 -8.38 -8.69
C LEU A 335 -6.14 -9.04 -8.13
N PHE A 336 -6.00 -9.92 -7.14
CA PHE A 336 -7.15 -10.65 -6.57
C PHE A 336 -7.79 -9.93 -5.38
N PRO A 337 -9.15 -10.05 -5.21
CA PRO A 337 -9.81 -9.52 -4.02
C PRO A 337 -9.36 -10.29 -2.74
N PRO A 338 -9.14 -9.61 -1.61
CA PRO A 338 -9.36 -8.19 -1.34
C PRO A 338 -8.07 -7.36 -1.30
N CYS A 339 -7.27 -7.39 -2.34
CA CYS A 339 -5.96 -6.75 -2.33
C CYS A 339 -6.01 -5.23 -2.20
N LEU A 340 -5.14 -4.66 -1.35
CA LEU A 340 -5.10 -3.23 -1.03
C LEU A 340 -4.84 -2.30 -2.23
N PRO A 341 -3.90 -2.58 -3.16
CA PRO A 341 -3.68 -1.74 -4.32
C PRO A 341 -4.91 -1.60 -5.23
N VAL A 342 -5.71 -2.66 -5.37
CA VAL A 342 -6.97 -2.62 -6.16
C VAL A 342 -7.98 -1.69 -5.50
N ILE A 343 -8.13 -1.78 -4.17
CA ILE A 343 -9.02 -0.89 -3.41
C ILE A 343 -8.57 0.56 -3.55
N LEU A 344 -7.28 0.82 -3.35
CA LEU A 344 -6.71 2.15 -3.44
C LEU A 344 -6.90 2.75 -4.84
N TYR A 345 -6.65 1.96 -5.89
CA TYR A 345 -6.86 2.41 -7.26
C TYR A 345 -8.33 2.78 -7.50
N GLY A 346 -9.27 1.92 -7.08
CA GLY A 346 -10.71 2.18 -7.21
C GLY A 346 -11.12 3.49 -6.55
N VAL A 347 -10.65 3.74 -5.32
CA VAL A 347 -10.93 4.98 -4.58
C VAL A 347 -10.33 6.19 -5.28
N MET A 348 -9.07 6.14 -5.74
CA MET A 348 -8.40 7.25 -6.41
C MET A 348 -8.98 7.56 -7.79
N ALA A 349 -9.40 6.54 -8.53
CA ALA A 349 -10.00 6.69 -9.86
C ALA A 349 -11.52 6.95 -9.82
N GLY A 350 -12.15 6.94 -8.64
CA GLY A 350 -13.61 7.08 -8.50
C GLY A 350 -14.39 5.90 -9.09
N ILE A 351 -13.80 4.70 -9.13
CA ILE A 351 -14.39 3.47 -9.66
C ILE A 351 -14.87 2.61 -8.50
N ALA A 352 -16.05 2.00 -8.64
CA ALA A 352 -16.54 1.03 -7.67
C ALA A 352 -15.56 -0.13 -7.48
N VAL A 353 -15.15 -0.39 -6.24
CA VAL A 353 -14.06 -1.31 -5.90
C VAL A 353 -14.42 -2.76 -6.23
N ASP A 354 -15.70 -3.12 -6.11
CA ASP A 354 -16.24 -4.43 -6.53
C ASP A 354 -16.02 -4.68 -8.04
N LYS A 355 -16.26 -3.67 -8.88
CA LYS A 355 -15.96 -3.75 -10.32
C LYS A 355 -14.47 -3.91 -10.60
N MET A 356 -13.64 -3.20 -9.82
CA MET A 356 -12.18 -3.37 -9.92
C MET A 356 -11.74 -4.78 -9.55
N PHE A 357 -12.32 -5.38 -8.51
CA PHE A 357 -12.04 -6.75 -8.13
C PHE A 357 -12.46 -7.75 -9.22
N LEU A 358 -13.67 -7.61 -9.78
CA LEU A 358 -14.13 -8.46 -10.87
C LEU A 358 -13.22 -8.32 -12.10
N GLY A 359 -12.80 -7.10 -12.42
CA GLY A 359 -11.85 -6.82 -13.50
C GLY A 359 -10.48 -7.47 -13.32
N GLY A 360 -10.04 -7.71 -12.07
CA GLY A 360 -8.74 -8.30 -11.74
C GLY A 360 -8.69 -9.83 -11.78
N ILE A 361 -9.82 -10.54 -11.62
CA ILE A 361 -9.85 -11.99 -11.48
C ILE A 361 -9.26 -12.72 -12.70
N LEU A 362 -9.75 -12.43 -13.91
CA LEU A 362 -9.27 -13.10 -15.13
C LEU A 362 -7.81 -12.74 -15.45
N PRO A 363 -7.41 -11.45 -15.43
CA PRO A 363 -6.00 -11.07 -15.60
C PRO A 363 -5.06 -11.71 -14.59
N GLY A 364 -5.39 -11.66 -13.30
CA GLY A 364 -4.61 -12.31 -12.26
C GLY A 364 -4.51 -13.82 -12.49
N SER A 365 -5.62 -14.47 -12.85
CA SER A 365 -5.63 -15.91 -13.18
C SER A 365 -4.75 -16.21 -14.39
N LEU A 366 -4.76 -15.36 -15.43
CA LEU A 366 -3.88 -15.51 -16.58
C LEU A 366 -2.41 -15.48 -16.18
N LEU A 367 -1.99 -14.49 -15.37
CA LEU A 367 -0.59 -14.38 -14.92
C LEU A 367 -0.18 -15.59 -14.08
N VAL A 368 -1.04 -16.03 -13.16
CA VAL A 368 -0.81 -17.25 -12.34
C VAL A 368 -0.67 -18.48 -13.22
N LEU A 369 -1.58 -18.68 -14.19
CA LEU A 369 -1.55 -19.84 -15.10
C LEU A 369 -0.29 -19.87 -15.97
N LEU A 370 0.17 -18.71 -16.46
CA LEU A 370 1.41 -18.62 -17.23
C LEU A 370 2.63 -19.05 -16.41
N VAL A 371 2.73 -18.58 -15.18
CA VAL A 371 3.83 -18.97 -14.29
C VAL A 371 3.71 -20.43 -13.85
N LEU A 372 2.49 -20.92 -13.58
CA LEU A 372 2.24 -22.35 -13.29
C LEU A 372 2.66 -23.25 -14.45
N ALA A 373 2.31 -22.89 -15.70
CA ALA A 373 2.70 -23.65 -16.88
C ALA A 373 4.23 -23.73 -17.02
N TYR A 374 4.93 -22.62 -16.74
CA TYR A 374 6.38 -22.60 -16.76
C TYR A 374 6.99 -23.44 -15.62
N ALA A 375 6.44 -23.34 -14.41
CA ALA A 375 6.88 -24.12 -13.26
C ALA A 375 6.70 -25.63 -13.48
N LEU A 376 5.55 -26.05 -14.02
CA LEU A 376 5.27 -27.43 -14.41
C LEU A 376 6.25 -27.93 -15.47
N ARG A 377 6.47 -27.14 -16.54
CA ARG A 377 7.43 -27.48 -17.58
C ARG A 377 8.84 -27.68 -17.01
N ALA A 378 9.28 -26.77 -16.14
CA ALA A 378 10.58 -26.88 -15.50
C ALA A 378 10.70 -28.17 -14.65
N GLY A 379 9.67 -28.48 -13.87
CA GLY A 379 9.61 -29.71 -13.07
C GLY A 379 9.64 -31.00 -13.90
N MET A 380 8.93 -31.01 -15.04
CA MET A 380 8.95 -32.15 -15.98
C MET A 380 10.34 -32.37 -16.60
N HIS A 381 11.02 -31.29 -17.01
CA HIS A 381 12.35 -31.39 -17.62
C HIS A 381 13.44 -31.80 -16.60
N ALA A 382 13.28 -31.41 -15.35
CA ALA A 382 14.23 -31.77 -14.30
C ALA A 382 14.08 -33.21 -13.79
N GLY A 383 13.08 -33.97 -14.27
CA GLY A 383 12.85 -35.35 -13.86
C GLY A 383 12.59 -35.54 -12.38
N LEU A 384 12.00 -34.55 -11.73
CA LEU A 384 11.84 -34.50 -10.29
C LEU A 384 10.90 -35.60 -9.77
N PRO A 385 11.12 -36.10 -8.54
CA PRO A 385 10.34 -37.19 -7.96
C PRO A 385 8.88 -36.75 -7.77
N ARG A 386 7.95 -37.72 -8.00
CA ARG A 386 6.52 -37.54 -7.77
C ARG A 386 6.15 -38.24 -6.45
N ARG A 387 5.32 -37.60 -5.66
CA ARG A 387 4.74 -38.25 -4.49
C ARG A 387 3.42 -38.91 -4.85
N PRO A 388 3.10 -40.10 -4.35
CA PRO A 388 1.78 -40.68 -4.57
C PRO A 388 0.70 -39.80 -3.93
N PHE A 389 -0.42 -39.66 -4.61
CA PHE A 389 -1.56 -38.95 -4.06
C PHE A 389 -2.18 -39.72 -2.91
N SER A 390 -2.47 -39.05 -1.80
CA SER A 390 -3.07 -39.67 -0.62
C SER A 390 -4.31 -38.86 -0.18
N TRP A 391 -5.48 -39.46 -0.25
CA TRP A 391 -6.73 -38.88 0.26
C TRP A 391 -6.69 -38.61 1.77
N ALA A 392 -6.00 -39.45 2.52
CA ALA A 392 -5.84 -39.29 3.96
C ALA A 392 -5.03 -38.02 4.29
N GLU A 393 -3.92 -37.79 3.57
CA GLU A 393 -3.09 -36.59 3.76
C GLU A 393 -3.85 -35.34 3.30
N LEU A 394 -4.56 -35.40 2.16
CA LEU A 394 -5.38 -34.29 1.70
C LEU A 394 -6.50 -33.97 2.69
N GLY A 395 -7.19 -34.98 3.23
CA GLY A 395 -8.23 -34.78 4.23
C GLY A 395 -7.70 -34.19 5.54
N GLY A 396 -6.52 -34.62 5.98
CA GLY A 396 -5.83 -34.05 7.14
C GLY A 396 -5.41 -32.59 6.92
N ALA A 397 -4.75 -32.33 5.79
CA ALA A 397 -4.30 -30.98 5.42
C ALA A 397 -5.47 -30.02 5.16
N LEU A 398 -6.55 -30.49 4.54
CA LEU A 398 -7.77 -29.71 4.34
C LEU A 398 -8.41 -29.34 5.68
N ARG A 399 -8.49 -30.28 6.63
CA ARG A 399 -9.05 -30.00 7.96
C ARG A 399 -8.25 -28.93 8.70
N GLU A 400 -6.94 -28.95 8.59
CA GLU A 400 -6.07 -27.93 9.19
C GLU A 400 -6.20 -26.56 8.50
N ALA A 401 -6.28 -26.53 7.17
CA ALA A 401 -6.34 -25.30 6.39
C ALA A 401 -7.78 -24.82 6.11
N THR A 402 -8.81 -25.49 6.63
CA THR A 402 -10.22 -25.13 6.35
C THR A 402 -10.50 -23.67 6.70
N TRP A 403 -10.01 -23.21 7.83
CA TRP A 403 -10.28 -21.86 8.29
C TRP A 403 -9.66 -20.79 7.39
N GLU A 404 -8.44 -21.00 6.88
CA GLU A 404 -7.80 -20.12 5.93
C GLU A 404 -8.51 -20.13 4.56
N LEU A 405 -8.98 -21.29 4.12
CA LEU A 405 -9.70 -21.44 2.85
C LEU A 405 -11.13 -20.88 2.89
N VAL A 406 -11.74 -20.79 4.05
CA VAL A 406 -13.06 -20.14 4.23
C VAL A 406 -12.95 -18.61 4.10
N LEU A 407 -11.80 -18.01 4.40
CA LEU A 407 -11.64 -16.55 4.34
C LEU A 407 -11.90 -15.96 2.93
N PRO A 408 -11.35 -16.48 1.82
CA PRO A 408 -11.70 -16.02 0.46
C PRO A 408 -13.19 -16.16 0.15
N LEU A 409 -13.82 -17.25 0.61
CA LEU A 409 -15.26 -17.47 0.42
C LEU A 409 -16.08 -16.45 1.18
N LEU A 410 -15.74 -16.17 2.45
CA LEU A 410 -16.38 -15.15 3.27
C LEU A 410 -16.31 -13.77 2.61
N VAL A 411 -15.09 -13.39 2.15
CA VAL A 411 -14.87 -12.10 1.48
C VAL A 411 -15.62 -12.05 0.14
N GLY A 412 -15.53 -13.12 -0.67
CA GLY A 412 -16.23 -13.20 -1.96
C GLY A 412 -17.75 -13.12 -1.82
N LEU A 413 -18.32 -13.89 -0.89
CA LEU A 413 -19.76 -13.84 -0.62
C LEU A 413 -20.19 -12.48 -0.05
N GLY A 414 -19.39 -11.89 0.84
CA GLY A 414 -19.68 -10.57 1.38
C GLY A 414 -19.72 -9.48 0.32
N ILE A 415 -18.71 -9.44 -0.55
CA ILE A 415 -18.58 -8.39 -1.59
C ILE A 415 -19.55 -8.63 -2.76
N PHE A 416 -19.59 -9.84 -3.32
CA PHE A 416 -20.34 -10.14 -4.54
C PHE A 416 -21.74 -10.69 -4.29
N GLY A 417 -22.02 -11.22 -3.10
CA GLY A 417 -23.33 -11.73 -2.73
C GLY A 417 -24.34 -10.66 -2.31
N GLY A 418 -23.90 -9.40 -2.13
CA GLY A 418 -24.76 -8.30 -1.71
C GLY A 418 -25.30 -8.39 -0.27
N PHE A 419 -24.76 -9.31 0.54
CA PHE A 419 -25.19 -9.51 1.94
C PHE A 419 -24.64 -8.45 2.90
N ALA A 420 -23.49 -7.87 2.57
CA ALA A 420 -22.81 -6.88 3.39
C ALA A 420 -22.17 -5.81 2.51
N THR A 421 -21.99 -4.63 3.06
CA THR A 421 -21.16 -3.59 2.44
C THR A 421 -19.69 -4.01 2.45
N MET A 422 -18.85 -3.34 1.66
CA MET A 422 -17.42 -3.63 1.64
C MET A 422 -16.75 -3.43 3.01
N VAL A 423 -17.17 -2.40 3.75
CA VAL A 423 -16.66 -2.11 5.11
C VAL A 423 -17.10 -3.19 6.09
N GLU A 424 -18.35 -3.60 6.02
CA GLU A 424 -18.88 -4.71 6.85
C GLU A 424 -18.16 -6.02 6.53
N THR A 425 -17.92 -6.32 5.26
CA THR A 425 -17.15 -7.51 4.84
C THR A 425 -15.71 -7.47 5.37
N ALA A 426 -15.05 -6.31 5.29
CA ALA A 426 -13.71 -6.15 5.82
C ALA A 426 -13.65 -6.29 7.35
N ALA A 427 -14.65 -5.75 8.07
CA ALA A 427 -14.78 -5.92 9.51
C ALA A 427 -15.04 -7.39 9.90
N LEU A 428 -15.90 -8.10 9.15
CA LEU A 428 -16.12 -9.54 9.33
C LEU A 428 -14.85 -10.34 9.07
N ALA A 429 -14.04 -9.97 8.06
CA ALA A 429 -12.75 -10.62 7.81
C ALA A 429 -11.76 -10.42 8.98
N VAL A 430 -11.68 -9.22 9.57
CA VAL A 430 -10.88 -8.98 10.78
C VAL A 430 -11.34 -9.87 11.93
N LEU A 431 -12.63 -9.86 12.23
CA LEU A 431 -13.17 -10.65 13.33
C LEU A 431 -12.97 -12.15 13.10
N TYR A 432 -13.17 -12.61 11.87
CA TYR A 432 -12.97 -14.00 11.48
C TYR A 432 -11.51 -14.43 11.69
N VAL A 433 -10.56 -13.71 11.10
CA VAL A 433 -9.12 -14.02 11.22
C VAL A 433 -8.67 -13.93 12.68
N PHE A 434 -9.08 -12.89 13.41
CA PHE A 434 -8.79 -12.77 14.83
C PHE A 434 -9.32 -13.98 15.60
N SER A 435 -10.58 -14.39 15.36
CA SER A 435 -11.18 -15.54 16.05
C SER A 435 -10.45 -16.85 15.73
N VAL A 436 -10.08 -17.06 14.49
CA VAL A 436 -9.35 -18.26 14.04
C VAL A 436 -7.96 -18.33 14.65
N GLU A 437 -7.16 -17.26 14.51
CA GLU A 437 -5.76 -17.28 14.96
C GLU A 437 -5.63 -17.25 16.49
N PHE A 438 -6.62 -16.65 17.19
CA PHE A 438 -6.58 -16.50 18.64
C PHE A 438 -7.26 -17.66 19.38
N PHE A 439 -8.50 -18.06 18.98
CA PHE A 439 -9.26 -19.06 19.71
C PHE A 439 -9.09 -20.48 19.16
N VAL A 440 -9.05 -20.65 17.82
CA VAL A 440 -8.99 -21.96 17.17
C VAL A 440 -7.56 -22.46 17.15
N HIS A 441 -6.65 -21.74 16.51
CA HIS A 441 -5.27 -22.15 16.34
C HIS A 441 -4.38 -21.74 17.50
N ARG A 442 -4.72 -20.66 18.20
CA ARG A 442 -3.95 -20.11 19.33
C ARG A 442 -2.51 -19.76 18.96
N ASP A 443 -2.32 -19.31 17.73
CA ASP A 443 -1.02 -18.94 17.21
C ASP A 443 -0.57 -17.54 17.65
N ILE A 444 -1.53 -16.67 18.05
CA ILE A 444 -1.28 -15.26 18.41
C ILE A 444 -1.56 -15.05 19.90
N SER A 445 -0.60 -14.44 20.60
CA SER A 445 -0.72 -14.02 21.99
C SER A 445 -1.33 -12.60 22.06
N LEU A 446 -2.39 -12.42 22.86
CA LEU A 446 -3.00 -11.09 23.08
C LEU A 446 -2.06 -10.06 23.72
N ARG A 447 -1.15 -10.51 24.56
CA ARG A 447 -0.28 -9.61 25.33
C ARG A 447 0.99 -9.21 24.60
N VAL A 448 1.51 -10.07 23.73
CA VAL A 448 2.80 -9.88 23.06
C VAL A 448 2.63 -9.63 21.57
N ASP A 449 1.94 -10.54 20.88
CA ASP A 449 1.87 -10.50 19.41
C ASP A 449 0.84 -9.47 18.92
N PHE A 450 -0.33 -9.42 19.53
CA PHE A 450 -1.42 -8.56 19.07
C PHE A 450 -1.04 -7.06 19.09
N PRO A 451 -0.38 -6.52 20.14
CA PRO A 451 0.10 -5.13 20.13
C PRO A 451 1.15 -4.86 19.05
N ARG A 452 2.02 -5.82 18.77
CA ARG A 452 3.03 -5.71 17.72
C ARG A 452 2.37 -5.70 16.33
N ILE A 453 1.47 -6.65 16.08
CA ILE A 453 0.74 -6.78 14.81
C ILE A 453 -0.08 -5.51 14.53
N GLY A 454 -0.79 -5.00 15.54
CA GLY A 454 -1.57 -3.76 15.41
C GLY A 454 -0.70 -2.54 15.10
N ALA A 455 0.48 -2.42 15.70
CA ALA A 455 1.42 -1.34 15.40
C ALA A 455 2.02 -1.46 13.99
N GLU A 456 2.38 -2.67 13.55
CA GLU A 456 2.87 -2.95 12.20
C GLU A 456 1.80 -2.61 11.14
N ALA A 457 0.56 -3.05 11.36
CA ALA A 457 -0.57 -2.72 10.49
C ALA A 457 -0.81 -1.21 10.45
N ALA A 458 -0.85 -0.54 11.60
CA ALA A 458 -1.03 0.91 11.69
C ALA A 458 0.07 1.68 10.95
N THR A 459 1.32 1.21 11.03
CA THR A 459 2.48 1.79 10.33
C THR A 459 2.29 1.74 8.81
N LEU A 460 1.89 0.61 8.26
CA LEU A 460 1.61 0.48 6.82
C LEU A 460 0.43 1.35 6.41
N ILE A 461 -0.69 1.23 7.13
CA ILE A 461 -1.93 1.98 6.87
C ILE A 461 -1.64 3.49 6.88
N GLY A 462 -0.99 3.97 7.93
CA GLY A 462 -0.66 5.38 8.05
C GLY A 462 0.30 5.87 6.98
N GLY A 463 1.31 5.07 6.62
CA GLY A 463 2.23 5.37 5.53
C GLY A 463 1.55 5.52 4.18
N VAL A 464 0.55 4.68 3.89
CA VAL A 464 -0.23 4.73 2.64
C VAL A 464 -1.22 5.90 2.67
N LEU A 465 -2.02 6.01 3.73
CA LEU A 465 -3.10 7.00 3.80
C LEU A 465 -2.59 8.44 3.89
N ILE A 466 -1.43 8.69 4.51
CA ILE A 466 -0.86 10.05 4.56
C ILE A 466 -0.39 10.53 3.18
N VAL A 467 0.13 9.63 2.35
CA VAL A 467 0.48 9.94 0.95
C VAL A 467 -0.78 10.27 0.16
N MET A 468 -1.83 9.47 0.34
CA MET A 468 -3.14 9.69 -0.29
C MET A 468 -3.75 11.03 0.14
N ALA A 469 -3.67 11.34 1.42
CA ALA A 469 -4.13 12.62 1.97
C ALA A 469 -3.42 13.82 1.32
N ALA A 470 -2.09 13.77 1.22
CA ALA A 470 -1.31 14.83 0.58
C ALA A 470 -1.64 14.98 -0.93
N ALA A 471 -1.88 13.86 -1.60
CA ALA A 471 -2.20 13.86 -3.03
C ALA A 471 -3.59 14.43 -3.34
N MET A 472 -4.55 14.26 -2.46
CA MET A 472 -5.88 14.88 -2.67
C MET A 472 -5.79 16.40 -2.75
N GLY A 473 -4.98 17.01 -1.88
CA GLY A 473 -4.71 18.45 -1.99
C GLY A 473 -4.09 18.83 -3.33
N LEU A 474 -3.07 18.08 -3.78
CA LEU A 474 -2.44 18.33 -5.09
C LEU A 474 -3.44 18.14 -6.23
N THR A 475 -4.21 17.07 -6.22
CA THR A 475 -5.19 16.76 -7.27
C THR A 475 -6.26 17.83 -7.36
N SER A 476 -6.77 18.32 -6.23
CA SER A 476 -7.74 19.42 -6.22
C SER A 476 -7.18 20.64 -6.94
N TYR A 477 -5.96 21.06 -6.61
CA TYR A 477 -5.30 22.16 -7.31
C TYR A 477 -5.17 21.92 -8.81
N LEU A 478 -4.69 20.74 -9.21
CA LEU A 478 -4.48 20.43 -10.63
C LEU A 478 -5.79 20.46 -11.42
N VAL A 479 -6.89 20.01 -10.82
CA VAL A 479 -8.23 20.05 -11.42
C VAL A 479 -8.71 21.50 -11.56
N ASP A 480 -8.59 22.30 -10.50
CA ASP A 480 -8.99 23.69 -10.49
C ASP A 480 -8.17 24.55 -11.49
N ALA A 481 -6.88 24.23 -11.64
CA ALA A 481 -5.98 24.86 -12.60
C ALA A 481 -6.17 24.37 -14.05
N GLY A 482 -7.08 23.41 -14.30
CA GLY A 482 -7.35 22.90 -15.65
C GLY A 482 -6.26 22.01 -16.25
N VAL A 483 -5.23 21.65 -15.46
CA VAL A 483 -4.07 20.84 -15.92
C VAL A 483 -4.47 19.53 -16.60
N PRO A 484 -5.46 18.75 -16.11
CA PRO A 484 -5.90 17.54 -16.81
C PRO A 484 -6.42 17.83 -18.22
N GLY A 485 -7.11 18.95 -18.43
CA GLY A 485 -7.60 19.38 -19.74
C GLY A 485 -6.46 19.73 -20.70
N GLU A 486 -5.43 20.44 -20.22
CA GLU A 486 -4.25 20.80 -21.03
C GLU A 486 -3.44 19.55 -21.44
N ILE A 487 -3.20 18.65 -20.49
CA ILE A 487 -2.51 17.38 -20.77
C ILE A 487 -3.32 16.54 -21.76
N LEU A 488 -4.65 16.52 -21.63
CA LEU A 488 -5.54 15.84 -22.54
C LEU A 488 -5.44 16.41 -23.96
N ALA A 489 -5.54 17.73 -24.12
CA ALA A 489 -5.42 18.41 -25.41
C ALA A 489 -4.06 18.15 -26.07
N TRP A 490 -2.97 18.22 -25.31
CA TRP A 490 -1.64 17.90 -25.79
C TRP A 490 -1.53 16.43 -26.23
N THR A 491 -2.09 15.50 -25.44
CA THR A 491 -2.07 14.07 -25.75
C THR A 491 -2.83 13.77 -27.04
N GLN A 492 -4.02 14.34 -27.23
CA GLN A 492 -4.83 14.19 -28.44
C GLN A 492 -4.15 14.80 -29.67
N ALA A 493 -3.47 15.93 -29.51
CA ALA A 493 -2.71 16.56 -30.59
C ALA A 493 -1.48 15.75 -31.03
N THR A 494 -0.89 14.97 -30.10
CA THR A 494 0.38 14.25 -30.34
C THR A 494 0.17 12.78 -30.65
N ILE A 495 -0.82 12.13 -30.02
CA ILE A 495 -1.06 10.70 -30.12
C ILE A 495 -2.43 10.47 -30.80
N HIS A 496 -2.40 9.92 -32.02
CA HIS A 496 -3.60 9.72 -32.84
C HIS A 496 -4.09 8.27 -32.84
N SER A 497 -3.39 7.37 -32.14
CA SER A 497 -3.69 5.93 -32.12
C SER A 497 -3.83 5.42 -30.71
N ARG A 498 -4.95 4.73 -30.42
CA ARG A 498 -5.16 4.01 -29.16
C ARG A 498 -4.05 3.00 -28.86
N VAL A 499 -3.56 2.29 -29.91
CA VAL A 499 -2.48 1.32 -29.75
C VAL A 499 -1.19 2.01 -29.33
N LEU A 500 -0.83 3.13 -29.99
CA LEU A 500 0.35 3.91 -29.63
C LEU A 500 0.26 4.45 -28.19
N PHE A 501 -0.91 4.95 -27.80
CA PHE A 501 -1.16 5.39 -26.42
C PHE A 501 -0.90 4.25 -25.42
N LEU A 502 -1.44 3.05 -25.68
CA LEU A 502 -1.25 1.88 -24.81
C LEU A 502 0.22 1.43 -24.74
N VAL A 503 0.98 1.50 -25.86
CA VAL A 503 2.43 1.21 -25.84
C VAL A 503 3.17 2.19 -24.97
N ILE A 504 2.94 3.49 -25.15
CA ILE A 504 3.58 4.55 -24.34
C ILE A 504 3.20 4.39 -22.87
N LEU A 505 1.92 4.12 -22.60
CA LEU A 505 1.42 3.91 -21.24
C LEU A 505 2.11 2.71 -20.57
N ASN A 506 2.26 1.56 -21.25
CA ASN A 506 2.94 0.40 -20.70
C ASN A 506 4.41 0.72 -20.36
N VAL A 507 5.14 1.34 -21.28
CA VAL A 507 6.56 1.72 -21.04
C VAL A 507 6.65 2.69 -19.86
N PHE A 508 5.78 3.70 -19.83
CA PHE A 508 5.73 4.67 -18.73
C PHE A 508 5.43 3.99 -17.39
N LEU A 509 4.42 3.12 -17.33
CA LEU A 509 4.03 2.44 -16.08
C LEU A 509 5.11 1.43 -15.61
N LEU A 510 5.82 0.77 -16.52
CA LEU A 510 6.97 -0.06 -16.17
C LEU A 510 8.11 0.76 -15.54
N MET A 511 8.40 1.95 -16.10
CA MET A 511 9.38 2.86 -15.51
C MET A 511 8.94 3.36 -14.13
N VAL A 512 7.68 3.74 -13.99
CA VAL A 512 7.10 4.15 -12.69
C VAL A 512 7.23 3.01 -11.68
N GLY A 513 6.82 1.80 -12.02
CA GLY A 513 6.89 0.63 -11.14
C GLY A 513 8.33 0.22 -10.78
N ALA A 514 9.31 0.48 -11.67
CA ALA A 514 10.71 0.26 -11.37
C ALA A 514 11.28 1.26 -10.35
N LEU A 515 10.70 2.46 -10.24
CA LEU A 515 11.21 3.56 -9.42
C LEU A 515 10.40 3.80 -8.15
N MET A 516 9.11 3.49 -8.15
CA MET A 516 8.16 3.86 -7.10
C MET A 516 7.45 2.66 -6.50
N ASN A 517 7.03 2.83 -5.25
CA ASN A 517 6.10 1.90 -4.62
C ASN A 517 4.69 2.02 -5.25
N ILE A 518 3.95 0.90 -5.36
CA ILE A 518 2.61 0.84 -5.97
C ILE A 518 1.62 1.81 -5.34
N PHE A 519 1.65 1.97 -4.02
CA PHE A 519 0.75 2.88 -3.31
C PHE A 519 1.02 4.34 -3.69
N SER A 520 2.30 4.73 -3.74
CA SER A 520 2.70 6.08 -4.17
C SER A 520 2.39 6.31 -5.65
N ALA A 521 2.64 5.32 -6.50
CA ALA A 521 2.37 5.40 -7.93
C ALA A 521 0.86 5.58 -8.21
N ILE A 522 -0.02 4.82 -7.55
CA ILE A 522 -1.46 4.97 -7.68
C ILE A 522 -1.88 6.40 -7.38
N VAL A 523 -1.42 6.93 -6.25
CA VAL A 523 -1.85 8.23 -5.75
C VAL A 523 -1.38 9.38 -6.65
N VAL A 524 -0.18 9.28 -7.21
CA VAL A 524 0.42 10.34 -8.06
C VAL A 524 -0.05 10.27 -9.50
N ILE A 525 -0.10 9.06 -10.05
CA ILE A 525 -0.22 8.87 -11.51
C ILE A 525 -1.68 8.72 -11.95
N VAL A 526 -2.53 8.07 -11.13
CA VAL A 526 -3.92 7.78 -11.54
C VAL A 526 -4.71 9.05 -11.88
N PRO A 527 -4.65 10.13 -11.08
CA PRO A 527 -5.38 11.36 -11.43
C PRO A 527 -4.94 11.99 -12.76
N ILE A 528 -3.71 11.73 -13.18
CA ILE A 528 -3.14 12.26 -14.43
C ILE A 528 -3.58 11.41 -15.62
N ILE A 529 -3.46 10.07 -15.53
CA ILE A 529 -3.69 9.19 -16.68
C ILE A 529 -5.15 8.84 -16.91
N ALA A 530 -6.01 8.91 -15.88
CA ALA A 530 -7.41 8.54 -16.02
C ALA A 530 -8.17 9.41 -17.03
N PRO A 531 -8.04 10.75 -17.03
CA PRO A 531 -8.65 11.60 -18.05
C PRO A 531 -8.09 11.34 -19.46
N MET A 532 -6.77 11.08 -19.57
CA MET A 532 -6.12 10.78 -20.85
C MET A 532 -6.66 9.50 -21.47
N ALA A 533 -6.79 8.43 -20.66
CA ALA A 533 -7.28 7.14 -21.13
C ALA A 533 -8.74 7.20 -21.59
N ALA A 534 -9.56 8.00 -20.91
CA ALA A 534 -10.95 8.25 -21.31
C ALA A 534 -11.06 8.83 -22.72
N ALA A 535 -10.12 9.69 -23.14
CA ALA A 535 -10.07 10.26 -24.49
C ALA A 535 -9.78 9.25 -25.60
N PHE A 536 -9.23 8.08 -25.26
CA PHE A 536 -8.99 6.96 -26.18
C PHE A 536 -10.01 5.83 -26.02
N ASP A 537 -11.18 6.09 -25.43
CA ASP A 537 -12.26 5.13 -25.16
C ASP A 537 -11.77 3.89 -24.41
N ILE A 538 -10.81 4.08 -23.47
CA ILE A 538 -10.34 3.00 -22.62
C ILE A 538 -11.25 2.92 -21.39
N ASN A 539 -11.84 1.74 -21.19
CA ASN A 539 -12.68 1.48 -20.03
C ASN A 539 -11.89 1.75 -18.74
N PRO A 540 -12.44 2.47 -17.74
CA PRO A 540 -11.73 2.82 -16.50
C PRO A 540 -11.23 1.60 -15.71
N VAL A 541 -12.02 0.52 -15.63
CA VAL A 541 -11.59 -0.73 -14.97
C VAL A 541 -10.42 -1.35 -15.72
N HIS A 542 -10.50 -1.38 -17.07
CA HIS A 542 -9.42 -1.89 -17.92
C HIS A 542 -8.11 -1.12 -17.69
N LEU A 543 -8.17 0.22 -17.67
CA LEU A 543 -7.03 1.05 -17.35
C LEU A 543 -6.43 0.70 -15.97
N GLY A 544 -7.29 0.51 -14.97
CA GLY A 544 -6.85 0.18 -13.62
C GLY A 544 -6.11 -1.15 -13.55
N ILE A 545 -6.59 -2.15 -14.25
CA ILE A 545 -5.92 -3.45 -14.29
C ILE A 545 -4.62 -3.39 -15.10
N ILE A 546 -4.57 -2.66 -16.23
CA ILE A 546 -3.32 -2.39 -16.96
C ILE A 546 -2.31 -1.72 -16.02
N PHE A 547 -2.74 -0.70 -15.29
CA PHE A 547 -1.90 0.01 -14.34
C PHE A 547 -1.29 -0.94 -13.29
N LEU A 548 -2.13 -1.70 -12.60
CA LEU A 548 -1.69 -2.59 -11.53
C LEU A 548 -0.77 -3.70 -12.06
N ALA A 549 -1.12 -4.33 -13.19
CA ALA A 549 -0.33 -5.39 -13.78
C ALA A 549 1.07 -4.91 -14.26
N ASN A 550 1.15 -3.69 -14.81
CA ASN A 550 2.44 -3.07 -15.16
C ASN A 550 3.29 -2.75 -13.93
N LEU A 551 2.68 -2.28 -12.84
CA LEU A 551 3.42 -2.01 -11.60
C LEU A 551 3.92 -3.28 -10.91
N GLU A 552 3.14 -4.38 -10.97
CA GLU A 552 3.61 -5.70 -10.52
C GLU A 552 4.87 -6.14 -11.26
N LEU A 553 4.87 -5.98 -12.58
CA LEU A 553 6.04 -6.27 -13.42
C LEU A 553 7.17 -5.27 -13.17
N GLY A 554 6.86 -3.99 -12.94
CA GLY A 554 7.81 -2.95 -12.57
C GLY A 554 8.58 -3.27 -11.28
N TYR A 555 7.96 -3.95 -10.31
CA TYR A 555 8.64 -4.42 -9.11
C TYR A 555 9.77 -5.43 -9.36
N LEU A 556 9.77 -6.03 -10.54
CA LEU A 556 10.80 -6.94 -11.01
C LEU A 556 11.80 -6.26 -11.97
N THR A 557 11.66 -4.95 -12.19
CA THR A 557 12.43 -4.20 -13.19
C THR A 557 13.51 -3.33 -12.52
N PRO A 558 14.80 -3.41 -12.93
CA PRO A 558 15.80 -2.44 -12.49
C PRO A 558 15.44 -1.00 -12.91
N PRO A 559 15.91 0.05 -12.22
CA PRO A 559 17.04 0.06 -11.28
C PRO A 559 16.67 -0.23 -9.82
N VAL A 560 15.42 0.03 -9.39
CA VAL A 560 15.04 -0.20 -7.99
C VAL A 560 14.32 -1.53 -7.84
N GLY A 561 13.20 -1.76 -8.50
CA GLY A 561 12.44 -3.01 -8.45
C GLY A 561 12.28 -3.57 -7.03
N MET A 562 11.26 -3.14 -6.31
CA MET A 562 11.16 -3.40 -4.86
C MET A 562 11.30 -4.89 -4.50
N ASN A 563 10.71 -5.79 -5.29
CA ASN A 563 10.80 -7.23 -5.06
C ASN A 563 12.22 -7.76 -5.26
N LEU A 564 13.02 -7.15 -6.17
CA LEU A 564 14.41 -7.51 -6.38
C LEU A 564 15.25 -7.24 -5.14
N TYR A 565 15.08 -6.05 -4.55
CA TYR A 565 15.81 -5.67 -3.34
C TYR A 565 15.44 -6.54 -2.14
N LEU A 566 14.14 -6.80 -1.96
CA LEU A 566 13.66 -7.64 -0.86
C LEU A 566 14.15 -9.09 -1.00
N ALA A 567 14.17 -9.63 -2.22
CA ALA A 567 14.69 -10.94 -2.51
C ALA A 567 16.23 -10.99 -2.31
N ALA A 568 16.97 -9.98 -2.81
CA ALA A 568 18.40 -9.88 -2.61
C ALA A 568 18.77 -9.86 -1.11
N TYR A 569 18.03 -9.08 -0.32
CA TYR A 569 18.19 -9.03 1.13
C TYR A 569 17.82 -10.36 1.80
N ARG A 570 16.64 -10.92 1.47
CA ARG A 570 16.12 -12.15 2.09
C ARG A 570 17.00 -13.36 1.82
N PHE A 571 17.47 -13.50 0.57
CA PHE A 571 18.26 -14.64 0.12
C PHE A 571 19.77 -14.43 0.23
N LYS A 572 20.19 -13.24 0.68
CA LYS A 572 21.60 -12.84 0.79
C LYS A 572 22.36 -13.03 -0.54
N ARG A 573 21.75 -12.56 -1.64
CA ARG A 573 22.30 -12.64 -3.00
C ARG A 573 22.53 -11.25 -3.58
N PRO A 574 23.56 -11.07 -4.43
CA PRO A 574 23.74 -9.83 -5.18
C PRO A 574 22.51 -9.53 -6.07
N LEU A 575 22.15 -8.25 -6.19
CA LEU A 575 20.98 -7.83 -6.97
C LEU A 575 21.03 -8.33 -8.43
N GLY A 576 22.23 -8.32 -9.06
CA GLY A 576 22.42 -8.82 -10.42
C GLY A 576 22.12 -10.31 -10.58
N GLU A 577 22.44 -11.15 -9.58
CA GLU A 577 22.10 -12.58 -9.59
C GLU A 577 20.59 -12.79 -9.46
N VAL A 578 19.93 -12.02 -8.57
CA VAL A 578 18.48 -12.07 -8.42
C VAL A 578 17.81 -11.65 -9.73
N PHE A 579 18.26 -10.55 -10.34
CA PHE A 579 17.74 -10.10 -11.63
C PHE A 579 17.93 -11.17 -12.72
N ALA A 580 19.12 -11.74 -12.85
CA ALA A 580 19.35 -12.82 -13.81
C ALA A 580 18.44 -14.03 -13.57
N SER A 581 18.07 -14.30 -12.32
CA SER A 581 17.19 -15.42 -11.94
C SER A 581 15.73 -15.19 -12.34
N ILE A 582 15.27 -13.96 -12.37
CA ILE A 582 13.88 -13.64 -12.70
C ILE A 582 13.62 -13.47 -14.20
N VAL A 583 14.65 -13.27 -15.03
CA VAL A 583 14.48 -12.97 -16.47
C VAL A 583 13.49 -13.88 -17.18
N PRO A 584 13.51 -15.22 -17.03
CA PRO A 584 12.52 -16.09 -17.70
C PRO A 584 11.08 -15.80 -17.24
N PHE A 585 10.88 -15.58 -15.94
CA PHE A 585 9.59 -15.26 -15.36
C PHE A 585 9.11 -13.87 -15.80
N TYR A 586 10.04 -12.91 -15.85
CA TYR A 586 9.77 -11.56 -16.32
C TYR A 586 9.22 -11.55 -17.75
N LEU A 587 9.85 -12.28 -18.67
CA LEU A 587 9.40 -12.37 -20.06
C LEU A 587 8.01 -13.00 -20.18
N ILE A 588 7.71 -14.02 -19.38
CA ILE A 588 6.40 -14.66 -19.33
C ILE A 588 5.34 -13.70 -18.80
N LEU A 589 5.64 -13.01 -17.71
CA LEU A 589 4.75 -12.01 -17.13
C LEU A 589 4.56 -10.81 -18.05
N LEU A 590 5.61 -10.35 -18.75
CA LEU A 590 5.51 -9.30 -19.76
C LEU A 590 4.55 -9.69 -20.88
N ALA A 591 4.64 -10.92 -21.38
CA ALA A 591 3.69 -11.42 -22.38
C ALA A 591 2.25 -11.42 -21.82
N GLY A 592 2.07 -11.81 -20.55
CA GLY A 592 0.78 -11.74 -19.87
C GLY A 592 0.24 -10.30 -19.74
N VAL A 593 1.09 -9.34 -19.33
CA VAL A 593 0.73 -7.91 -19.22
C VAL A 593 0.35 -7.33 -20.58
N LEU A 594 1.08 -7.69 -21.64
CA LEU A 594 0.71 -7.28 -23.01
C LEU A 594 -0.63 -7.89 -23.43
N ALA A 595 -0.89 -9.17 -23.12
CA ALA A 595 -2.20 -9.78 -23.39
C ALA A 595 -3.32 -9.06 -22.63
N ILE A 596 -3.12 -8.72 -21.35
CA ILE A 596 -4.07 -7.93 -20.55
C ILE A 596 -4.31 -6.57 -21.22
N THR A 597 -3.26 -5.87 -21.65
CA THR A 597 -3.35 -4.54 -22.24
C THR A 597 -4.14 -4.53 -23.56
N TYR A 598 -3.90 -5.51 -24.44
CA TYR A 598 -4.48 -5.50 -25.78
C TYR A 598 -5.75 -6.36 -25.95
N ILE A 599 -6.15 -7.09 -24.90
CA ILE A 599 -7.39 -7.88 -24.88
C ILE A 599 -8.33 -7.35 -23.78
N PRO A 600 -9.09 -6.25 -24.03
CA PRO A 600 -9.96 -5.63 -23.01
C PRO A 600 -10.98 -6.59 -22.42
N ALA A 601 -11.39 -7.62 -23.15
CA ALA A 601 -12.33 -8.64 -22.69
C ALA A 601 -11.87 -9.30 -21.38
N LEU A 602 -10.55 -9.49 -21.18
CA LEU A 602 -10.01 -10.08 -19.95
C LEU A 602 -10.37 -9.29 -18.68
N THR A 603 -10.54 -7.98 -18.81
CA THR A 603 -10.80 -7.11 -17.65
C THR A 603 -12.27 -6.67 -17.56
N THR A 604 -13.02 -6.73 -18.66
CA THR A 604 -14.36 -6.14 -18.73
C THR A 604 -15.50 -7.14 -18.72
N VAL A 605 -15.26 -8.42 -19.02
CA VAL A 605 -16.32 -9.44 -19.11
C VAL A 605 -17.02 -9.66 -17.77
N LEU A 606 -16.28 -9.72 -16.67
CA LEU A 606 -16.84 -9.94 -15.34
C LEU A 606 -17.28 -8.63 -14.65
N SER A 607 -16.80 -7.46 -15.11
CA SER A 607 -17.06 -6.16 -14.48
C SER A 607 -18.17 -5.34 -15.18
N ARG A 608 -18.86 -5.94 -16.13
CA ARG A 608 -19.98 -5.32 -16.87
C ARG A 608 -21.19 -5.06 -16.01
#